data_d90bea06216a2cd2be93db15c958501a
#
_entry.id   d90bea06216a2cd2be93db15c958501a
#
_cell.length_a   1.000
_cell.length_b   1.000
_cell.length_c   1.000
_cell.angle_alpha   90.00
_cell.angle_beta   90.00
_cell.angle_gamma   90.00
#
_symmetry.space_group_name_H-M   'P 1'
#
loop_
_entity.id
_entity.type
_entity.pdbx_description
1 polymer ?
#
loop_
_entity_poly.entity_id
_entity_poly.type
_entity_poly.pdbx_seq_one_letter_code
_entity_poly.pdbx_strand_id
1 'polypeptide(L)'
;MTGVQTCALPICTAEEHGKLYIKAGTYDFTGVSFYLGKNIDLYLLEGATVTFDNIVTTDAIFDIYIAPGAQLIENGDKGLVANSGARVYNHGTITCSKFEVNSTSFLYNVGTLEASSVNVESNDSRIVNSGIINSAAVVVNAGAVQNFDEWYVSGTTEINSNNSGWVNNGHWLTHDYAYVGGSWNVINNCFLEVENDFAMNISSEQGAFKIDSGGGVLTKYFDGGRANTGAVSGPFVIEMGPGAVFVVEETAILESGRGDEEGFGIFGPATGEYAVFQAKNIARDPYLESIKSHGAVTYGGNLYVSAETHFAQGKDSDGSGAYIPQPFIYEKDGFSIANNIYAAGFKSGKPNITIPETPCSPGFTGGNPLYRVIAEDLSASQASDFDFNDVVFDVVKVEGGKTTLKLICACGVLPLRVMGVEVHGLFGETTPNEKGEYQMYNTGLGPNVEAVTFEIDGEFETPEKIKNIKIEVLKEGIWMELKANTGEAACKILVDDTFKPVIERKNIANENKKFTNYVKGEFQDDFWWK
;
A
#
# COMPACT_ATOMS: atom_id res chain seq x y z
N MET A 1 -48.75 -0.08 6.80
CA MET A 1 -48.22 -0.77 7.99
C MET A 1 -47.84 -2.17 7.55
N THR A 2 -46.65 -2.37 7.15
CA THR A 2 -46.09 -3.69 6.82
C THR A 2 -45.28 -4.12 8.03
N GLY A 3 -45.71 -5.25 8.60
CA GLY A 3 -45.21 -5.74 9.87
C GLY A 3 -43.70 -6.04 9.85
N VAL A 4 -43.02 -5.46 10.77
CA VAL A 4 -41.68 -5.91 11.21
C VAL A 4 -41.91 -7.30 11.81
N GLN A 5 -41.52 -8.35 11.10
CA GLN A 5 -41.37 -9.65 11.72
C GLN A 5 -40.15 -9.55 12.66
N THR A 6 -40.42 -9.39 13.94
CA THR A 6 -39.47 -9.64 14.98
C THR A 6 -39.19 -11.14 14.98
N CYS A 7 -38.19 -11.59 14.23
CA CYS A 7 -37.59 -12.89 14.47
C CYS A 7 -37.02 -12.85 15.88
N ALA A 8 -37.63 -13.61 16.79
CA ALA A 8 -36.98 -13.94 18.06
C ALA A 8 -35.66 -14.63 17.69
N LEU A 9 -34.55 -13.96 17.95
CA LEU A 9 -33.23 -14.55 17.78
C LEU A 9 -33.17 -15.80 18.67
N PRO A 10 -32.73 -16.95 18.15
CA PRO A 10 -32.46 -18.09 19.02
C PRO A 10 -31.45 -17.66 20.05
N ILE A 11 -31.73 -17.95 21.32
CA ILE A 11 -30.77 -17.76 22.42
C ILE A 11 -29.67 -18.76 22.15
N CYS A 12 -28.60 -18.32 21.48
CA CYS A 12 -27.40 -19.11 21.30
C CYS A 12 -26.73 -19.29 22.68
N THR A 13 -26.47 -20.52 23.04
CA THR A 13 -25.65 -20.86 24.18
C THR A 13 -24.22 -20.42 23.93
N ALA A 14 -23.45 -20.14 24.98
CA ALA A 14 -22.15 -19.44 24.97
C ALA A 14 -21.01 -20.07 24.12
N GLU A 15 -21.27 -21.13 23.36
CA GLU A 15 -20.27 -21.88 22.60
C GLU A 15 -20.53 -21.94 21.08
N GLU A 16 -21.65 -21.39 20.57
CA GLU A 16 -21.94 -21.38 19.15
C GLU A 16 -22.02 -19.95 18.59
N HIS A 17 -21.20 -19.65 17.58
CA HIS A 17 -21.29 -18.41 16.81
C HIS A 17 -22.57 -18.43 15.96
N GLY A 18 -23.49 -17.52 16.24
CA GLY A 18 -24.63 -17.25 15.37
C GLY A 18 -24.20 -16.47 14.14
N LYS A 19 -24.81 -16.76 12.99
CA LYS A 19 -24.56 -16.00 11.75
C LYS A 19 -25.81 -15.24 11.34
N LEU A 20 -25.67 -13.92 11.19
CA LEU A 20 -26.74 -13.05 10.70
C LEU A 20 -26.44 -12.64 9.25
N TYR A 21 -27.26 -13.11 8.32
CA TYR A 21 -27.15 -12.76 6.91
C TYR A 21 -28.18 -11.70 6.55
N ILE A 22 -27.70 -10.55 6.08
CA ILE A 22 -28.53 -9.47 5.54
C ILE A 22 -28.53 -9.57 4.03
N LYS A 23 -29.67 -9.89 3.46
CA LYS A 23 -29.86 -10.05 2.01
C LYS A 23 -30.00 -8.68 1.32
N ALA A 24 -29.95 -8.69 -0.02
CA ALA A 24 -30.22 -7.50 -0.83
C ALA A 24 -31.46 -6.74 -0.37
N GLY A 25 -31.33 -5.42 -0.22
CA GLY A 25 -32.36 -4.53 0.27
C GLY A 25 -31.78 -3.37 1.07
N THR A 26 -32.60 -2.36 1.37
CA THR A 26 -32.21 -1.22 2.20
C THR A 26 -32.84 -1.36 3.58
N TYR A 27 -31.98 -1.32 4.60
CA TYR A 27 -32.36 -1.48 6.00
C TYR A 27 -31.88 -0.26 6.77
N ASP A 28 -32.81 0.56 7.17
CA ASP A 28 -32.55 1.79 7.91
C ASP A 28 -32.85 1.59 9.38
N PHE A 29 -31.80 1.60 10.19
CA PHE A 29 -31.84 1.53 11.66
C PHE A 29 -31.35 2.84 12.27
N THR A 30 -31.56 3.97 11.61
CA THR A 30 -31.28 5.30 12.17
C THR A 30 -31.97 5.46 13.52
N GLY A 31 -31.26 5.97 14.51
CA GLY A 31 -31.69 6.02 15.92
C GLY A 31 -31.35 4.76 16.72
N VAL A 32 -30.72 3.77 16.12
CA VAL A 32 -30.29 2.54 16.79
C VAL A 32 -28.77 2.46 16.84
N SER A 33 -28.24 2.39 18.06
CA SER A 33 -26.83 2.03 18.27
C SER A 33 -26.73 0.51 18.41
N PHE A 34 -25.88 -0.09 17.60
CA PHE A 34 -25.71 -1.54 17.56
C PHE A 34 -24.48 -1.94 18.40
N TYR A 35 -24.74 -2.49 19.56
CA TYR A 35 -23.71 -3.06 20.41
C TYR A 35 -23.66 -4.56 20.17
N LEU A 36 -22.66 -5.01 19.44
CA LEU A 36 -22.48 -6.42 19.14
C LEU A 36 -21.77 -7.10 20.31
N GLY A 37 -22.56 -7.74 21.14
CA GLY A 37 -22.08 -8.58 22.24
C GLY A 37 -22.29 -10.05 21.94
N LYS A 38 -21.25 -10.84 22.18
CA LYS A 38 -21.20 -12.32 22.15
C LYS A 38 -21.72 -13.03 20.90
N ASN A 39 -20.77 -13.51 20.10
CA ASN A 39 -20.92 -14.66 19.20
C ASN A 39 -21.93 -14.51 18.07
N ILE A 40 -22.01 -13.34 17.42
CA ILE A 40 -22.79 -13.17 16.21
C ILE A 40 -21.88 -12.61 15.10
N ASP A 41 -21.70 -13.36 14.05
CA ASP A 41 -21.07 -12.86 12.83
C ASP A 41 -22.12 -12.18 11.94
N LEU A 42 -21.79 -11.01 11.42
CA LEU A 42 -22.66 -10.23 10.54
C LEU A 42 -22.19 -10.34 9.09
N TYR A 43 -23.06 -10.80 8.22
CA TYR A 43 -22.81 -10.91 6.78
C TYR A 43 -23.74 -10.00 6.01
N LEU A 44 -23.22 -8.95 5.37
CA LEU A 44 -23.95 -8.15 4.40
C LEU A 44 -23.72 -8.76 3.02
N LEU A 45 -24.75 -9.31 2.44
CA LEU A 45 -24.71 -9.93 1.11
C LEU A 45 -24.81 -8.86 0.03
N GLU A 46 -24.42 -9.18 -1.18
CA GLU A 46 -24.50 -8.31 -2.35
C GLU A 46 -25.86 -7.61 -2.47
N GLY A 47 -25.83 -6.30 -2.69
CA GLY A 47 -27.02 -5.45 -2.79
C GLY A 47 -27.68 -5.11 -1.44
N ALA A 48 -27.11 -5.49 -0.30
CA ALA A 48 -27.56 -5.03 1.00
C ALA A 48 -27.03 -3.62 1.29
N THR A 49 -27.89 -2.71 1.73
CA THR A 49 -27.52 -1.41 2.29
C THR A 49 -28.06 -1.34 3.70
N VAL A 50 -27.19 -1.15 4.69
CA VAL A 50 -27.55 -1.15 6.10
C VAL A 50 -27.04 0.11 6.77
N THR A 51 -27.93 0.83 7.45
CA THR A 51 -27.61 2.08 8.15
C THR A 51 -27.85 1.91 9.66
N PHE A 52 -26.88 2.33 10.46
CA PHE A 52 -26.95 2.41 11.93
C PHE A 52 -26.42 3.75 12.42
N ASP A 53 -26.74 4.14 13.66
CA ASP A 53 -26.12 5.32 14.27
C ASP A 53 -24.70 5.02 14.77
N ASN A 54 -24.51 3.89 15.45
CA ASN A 54 -23.17 3.51 15.95
C ASN A 54 -23.01 2.00 15.94
N ILE A 55 -21.84 1.52 15.62
CA ILE A 55 -21.49 0.10 15.70
C ILE A 55 -20.27 -0.04 16.62
N VAL A 56 -20.47 -0.60 17.79
CA VAL A 56 -19.43 -0.90 18.75
C VAL A 56 -19.45 -2.37 19.09
N THR A 57 -18.33 -3.03 19.01
CA THR A 57 -18.18 -4.42 19.40
C THR A 57 -17.66 -4.45 20.85
N THR A 58 -18.35 -5.14 21.74
CA THR A 58 -17.96 -5.27 23.14
C THR A 58 -17.82 -6.73 23.56
N ASP A 59 -16.74 -7.06 24.23
CA ASP A 59 -16.52 -8.30 25.00
C ASP A 59 -16.56 -9.65 24.26
N ALA A 60 -16.48 -9.69 22.93
CA ALA A 60 -16.42 -10.96 22.20
C ALA A 60 -15.80 -10.84 20.82
N ILE A 61 -15.22 -11.92 20.34
CA ILE A 61 -14.81 -12.06 18.94
C ILE A 61 -16.07 -11.98 18.09
N PHE A 62 -16.06 -11.07 17.14
CA PHE A 62 -17.16 -10.80 16.25
C PHE A 62 -16.61 -10.50 14.84
N ASP A 63 -17.23 -11.10 13.85
CA ASP A 63 -16.83 -10.89 12.47
C ASP A 63 -17.89 -10.12 11.69
N ILE A 64 -17.48 -9.10 10.96
CA ILE A 64 -18.30 -8.37 10.00
C ILE A 64 -17.77 -8.69 8.59
N TYR A 65 -18.63 -9.20 7.74
CA TYR A 65 -18.33 -9.46 6.34
C TYR A 65 -19.22 -8.60 5.45
N ILE A 66 -18.62 -7.77 4.61
CA ILE A 66 -19.34 -6.90 3.67
C ILE A 66 -18.98 -7.35 2.27
N ALA A 67 -19.94 -7.94 1.57
CA ALA A 67 -19.75 -8.46 0.22
C ALA A 67 -19.58 -7.32 -0.81
N PRO A 68 -18.97 -7.58 -1.97
CA PRO A 68 -18.97 -6.64 -3.08
C PRO A 68 -20.40 -6.16 -3.40
N GLY A 69 -20.55 -4.85 -3.62
CA GLY A 69 -21.86 -4.24 -3.86
C GLY A 69 -22.77 -4.09 -2.63
N ALA A 70 -22.33 -4.50 -1.44
CA ALA A 70 -23.00 -4.21 -0.18
C ALA A 70 -22.46 -2.91 0.44
N GLN A 71 -23.29 -2.27 1.27
CA GLN A 71 -22.93 -1.01 1.95
C GLN A 71 -23.30 -1.09 3.43
N LEU A 72 -22.35 -0.71 4.28
CA LEU A 72 -22.55 -0.50 5.70
C LEU A 72 -22.35 0.99 6.00
N ILE A 73 -23.38 1.63 6.54
CA ILE A 73 -23.39 3.06 6.80
C ILE A 73 -23.58 3.29 8.30
N GLU A 74 -22.65 4.01 8.90
CA GLU A 74 -22.74 4.49 10.28
C GLU A 74 -22.89 6.01 10.26
N ASN A 75 -23.95 6.51 10.89
CA ASN A 75 -24.33 7.93 10.91
C ASN A 75 -24.23 8.58 12.29
N GLY A 76 -23.74 7.86 13.30
CA GLY A 76 -23.67 8.36 14.66
C GLY A 76 -22.40 9.16 14.96
N ASP A 77 -22.17 9.40 16.23
CA ASP A 77 -21.04 10.16 16.76
C ASP A 77 -19.88 9.29 17.29
N LYS A 78 -20.11 7.99 17.47
CA LYS A 78 -19.10 7.06 17.99
C LYS A 78 -18.38 6.29 16.90
N GLY A 79 -18.96 6.21 15.73
CA GLY A 79 -18.39 5.52 14.59
C GLY A 79 -18.56 4.01 14.62
N LEU A 80 -17.81 3.35 13.76
CA LEU A 80 -17.64 1.91 13.75
C LEU A 80 -16.38 1.58 14.57
N VAL A 81 -16.57 1.00 15.75
CA VAL A 81 -15.48 0.63 16.67
C VAL A 81 -15.36 -0.89 16.71
N ALA A 82 -14.33 -1.43 16.12
CA ALA A 82 -13.96 -2.83 16.25
C ALA A 82 -13.12 -3.00 17.52
N ASN A 83 -13.62 -3.79 18.48
CA ASN A 83 -12.99 -4.00 19.79
C ASN A 83 -12.96 -5.49 20.16
N SER A 84 -12.16 -5.87 21.16
CA SER A 84 -12.14 -7.21 21.73
C SER A 84 -11.89 -8.35 20.75
N GLY A 85 -11.04 -8.13 19.74
CA GLY A 85 -10.72 -9.15 18.73
C GLY A 85 -11.71 -9.24 17.57
N ALA A 86 -12.59 -8.25 17.40
CA ALA A 86 -13.49 -8.16 16.26
C ALA A 86 -12.72 -8.05 14.93
N ARG A 87 -13.21 -8.73 13.90
CA ARG A 87 -12.61 -8.72 12.57
C ARG A 87 -13.61 -8.17 11.56
N VAL A 88 -13.17 -7.17 10.79
CA VAL A 88 -13.99 -6.55 9.74
C VAL A 88 -13.36 -6.86 8.38
N TYR A 89 -14.10 -7.54 7.53
CA TYR A 89 -13.72 -7.88 6.17
C TYR A 89 -14.58 -7.06 5.20
N ASN A 90 -14.00 -6.02 4.63
CA ASN A 90 -14.71 -5.15 3.71
C ASN A 90 -14.33 -5.41 2.26
N HIS A 91 -15.25 -5.98 1.49
CA HIS A 91 -15.18 -6.09 0.03
C HIS A 91 -16.21 -5.18 -0.66
N GLY A 92 -17.04 -4.48 0.10
CA GLY A 92 -18.04 -3.54 -0.38
C GLY A 92 -17.68 -2.10 -0.03
N THR A 93 -18.63 -1.37 0.55
CA THR A 93 -18.40 0.00 0.99
C THR A 93 -18.77 0.16 2.46
N ILE A 94 -17.86 0.74 3.25
CA ILE A 94 -18.14 1.24 4.59
C ILE A 94 -18.12 2.76 4.53
N THR A 95 -19.14 3.39 5.09
CA THR A 95 -19.17 4.84 5.30
C THR A 95 -19.42 5.09 6.79
N CYS A 96 -18.54 5.82 7.45
CA CYS A 96 -18.68 6.10 8.89
C CYS A 96 -18.04 7.43 9.29
N SER A 97 -18.48 7.96 10.44
CA SER A 97 -17.88 9.14 11.03
C SER A 97 -16.46 8.86 11.54
N LYS A 98 -16.27 7.68 12.14
CA LYS A 98 -14.98 7.19 12.63
C LYS A 98 -14.88 5.68 12.41
N PHE A 99 -13.73 5.22 11.97
CA PHE A 99 -13.37 3.80 11.99
C PHE A 99 -12.25 3.58 13.01
N GLU A 100 -12.47 2.73 13.99
CA GLU A 100 -11.49 2.47 15.05
C GLU A 100 -11.26 0.97 15.24
N VAL A 101 -9.99 0.57 15.28
CA VAL A 101 -9.60 -0.79 15.69
C VAL A 101 -8.86 -0.75 17.01
N ASN A 102 -9.31 -1.60 17.94
CA ASN A 102 -8.84 -1.63 19.31
C ASN A 102 -8.76 -3.08 19.83
N SER A 103 -7.96 -3.34 20.87
CA SER A 103 -7.94 -4.62 21.60
C SER A 103 -7.89 -5.87 20.70
N THR A 104 -6.82 -6.05 19.95
CA THR A 104 -6.59 -7.19 19.02
C THR A 104 -7.52 -7.27 17.80
N SER A 105 -8.26 -6.20 17.52
CA SER A 105 -9.18 -6.16 16.39
C SER A 105 -8.48 -5.86 15.07
N PHE A 106 -9.18 -6.15 14.00
CA PHE A 106 -8.60 -6.16 12.67
C PHE A 106 -9.58 -5.62 11.63
N LEU A 107 -9.08 -4.76 10.70
CA LEU A 107 -9.75 -4.45 9.45
C LEU A 107 -8.94 -5.00 8.28
N TYR A 108 -9.62 -5.73 7.43
CA TYR A 108 -9.16 -6.07 6.10
C TYR A 108 -10.05 -5.39 5.07
N ASN A 109 -9.48 -4.41 4.36
CA ASN A 109 -10.20 -3.63 3.36
C ASN A 109 -9.72 -3.96 1.94
N VAL A 110 -10.63 -4.49 1.14
CA VAL A 110 -10.45 -4.73 -0.31
C VAL A 110 -11.40 -3.84 -1.11
N GLY A 111 -12.46 -3.37 -0.47
CA GLY A 111 -13.44 -2.45 -1.04
C GLY A 111 -13.10 -1.00 -0.73
N THR A 112 -14.12 -0.21 -0.42
CA THR A 112 -13.97 1.21 -0.10
C THR A 112 -14.33 1.49 1.35
N LEU A 113 -13.48 2.21 2.06
CA LEU A 113 -13.78 2.80 3.36
C LEU A 113 -13.76 4.32 3.25
N GLU A 114 -14.90 4.94 3.58
CA GLU A 114 -15.08 6.38 3.69
C GLU A 114 -15.24 6.74 5.17
N ALA A 115 -14.30 7.45 5.78
CA ALA A 115 -14.35 7.81 7.19
C ALA A 115 -13.84 9.23 7.44
N SER A 116 -14.42 9.94 8.43
CA SER A 116 -13.81 11.21 8.84
C SER A 116 -12.51 11.00 9.60
N SER A 117 -12.39 9.88 10.34
CA SER A 117 -11.12 9.47 10.96
C SER A 117 -10.94 7.97 10.97
N VAL A 118 -9.69 7.53 10.88
CA VAL A 118 -9.29 6.12 11.03
C VAL A 118 -8.27 6.02 12.15
N ASN A 119 -8.59 5.24 13.18
CA ASN A 119 -7.79 5.15 14.39
C ASN A 119 -7.33 3.71 14.67
N VAL A 120 -6.07 3.55 15.05
CA VAL A 120 -5.50 2.28 15.53
C VAL A 120 -4.98 2.51 16.95
N GLU A 121 -5.61 1.85 17.94
CA GLU A 121 -5.47 2.24 19.35
C GLU A 121 -4.71 1.23 20.22
N SER A 122 -4.51 0.01 19.78
CA SER A 122 -3.89 -1.06 20.60
C SER A 122 -2.78 -1.80 19.85
N ASN A 123 -1.77 -2.28 20.58
CA ASN A 123 -0.56 -2.90 20.03
C ASN A 123 -0.84 -4.10 19.11
N ASP A 124 -1.90 -4.86 19.35
CA ASP A 124 -2.24 -6.04 18.58
C ASP A 124 -3.33 -5.78 17.52
N SER A 125 -3.74 -4.51 17.39
CA SER A 125 -4.73 -4.09 16.38
C SER A 125 -4.09 -3.84 15.03
N ARG A 126 -4.83 -4.11 13.95
CA ARG A 126 -4.29 -3.97 12.59
C ARG A 126 -5.33 -3.46 11.60
N ILE A 127 -4.85 -2.65 10.67
CA ILE A 127 -5.56 -2.35 9.43
C ILE A 127 -4.69 -2.79 8.26
N VAL A 128 -5.27 -3.59 7.37
CA VAL A 128 -4.67 -3.97 6.10
C VAL A 128 -5.56 -3.45 4.99
N ASN A 129 -5.02 -2.57 4.15
CA ASN A 129 -5.72 -2.02 3.01
C ASN A 129 -5.16 -2.57 1.70
N SER A 130 -6.02 -3.17 0.90
CA SER A 130 -5.78 -3.58 -0.49
C SER A 130 -6.90 -3.10 -1.41
N GLY A 131 -7.56 -2.01 -1.03
CA GLY A 131 -8.57 -1.28 -1.75
C GLY A 131 -8.42 0.21 -1.49
N ILE A 132 -9.50 0.94 -1.41
CA ILE A 132 -9.47 2.39 -1.25
C ILE A 132 -9.89 2.77 0.16
N ILE A 133 -9.09 3.60 0.82
CA ILE A 133 -9.49 4.27 2.07
C ILE A 133 -9.43 5.78 1.85
N ASN A 134 -10.54 6.46 2.07
CA ASN A 134 -10.65 7.90 2.10
C ASN A 134 -10.94 8.36 3.53
N SER A 135 -10.10 9.23 4.08
CA SER A 135 -10.27 9.73 5.44
C SER A 135 -9.86 11.20 5.55
N ALA A 136 -10.39 11.89 6.57
CA ALA A 136 -9.90 13.23 6.85
C ALA A 136 -8.73 13.21 7.84
N ALA A 137 -8.60 12.15 8.65
CA ALA A 137 -7.46 11.96 9.55
C ALA A 137 -7.15 10.48 9.75
N VAL A 138 -5.88 10.18 10.01
CA VAL A 138 -5.40 8.87 10.43
C VAL A 138 -4.56 9.03 11.68
N VAL A 139 -4.86 8.27 12.73
CA VAL A 139 -4.10 8.28 13.98
C VAL A 139 -3.71 6.86 14.36
N VAL A 140 -2.42 6.60 14.44
CA VAL A 140 -1.87 5.32 14.86
C VAL A 140 -1.20 5.50 16.23
N ASN A 141 -1.96 5.27 17.29
CA ASN A 141 -1.47 5.36 18.67
C ASN A 141 -0.72 4.10 19.10
N ALA A 142 -1.10 2.96 18.52
CA ALA A 142 -0.45 1.67 18.72
C ALA A 142 -0.88 0.71 17.61
N GLY A 143 -0.28 -0.49 17.54
CA GLY A 143 -0.65 -1.49 16.53
C GLY A 143 -0.05 -1.24 15.15
N ALA A 144 -0.68 -1.69 14.10
CA ALA A 144 -0.09 -1.63 12.75
C ALA A 144 -1.10 -1.23 11.65
N VAL A 145 -0.60 -0.47 10.69
CA VAL A 145 -1.26 -0.17 9.43
C VAL A 145 -0.40 -0.67 8.28
N GLN A 146 -1.00 -1.38 7.35
CA GLN A 146 -0.38 -1.83 6.11
C GLN A 146 -1.25 -1.39 4.94
N ASN A 147 -0.69 -0.58 4.06
CA ASN A 147 -1.34 -0.15 2.82
C ASN A 147 -0.71 -0.85 1.63
N PHE A 148 -1.52 -1.50 0.80
CA PHE A 148 -1.09 -2.15 -0.44
C PHE A 148 -1.70 -1.51 -1.69
N ASP A 149 -2.62 -0.53 -1.51
CA ASP A 149 -3.30 0.13 -2.62
C ASP A 149 -3.45 1.63 -2.31
N GLU A 150 -4.61 2.21 -2.41
CA GLU A 150 -4.83 3.65 -2.31
C GLU A 150 -5.30 4.06 -0.91
N TRP A 151 -4.62 5.02 -0.32
CA TRP A 151 -5.07 5.66 0.93
C TRP A 151 -4.95 7.17 0.83
N TYR A 152 -6.10 7.85 0.87
CA TYR A 152 -6.20 9.30 0.79
C TYR A 152 -6.61 9.90 2.12
N VAL A 153 -5.80 10.83 2.63
CA VAL A 153 -6.03 11.53 3.89
C VAL A 153 -6.06 13.03 3.62
N SER A 154 -7.25 13.63 3.65
CA SER A 154 -7.39 15.07 3.36
C SER A 154 -6.83 16.00 4.45
N GLY A 155 -6.46 15.47 5.59
CA GLY A 155 -5.82 16.17 6.69
C GLY A 155 -4.54 15.45 7.11
N THR A 156 -4.41 15.08 8.37
CA THR A 156 -3.15 14.59 8.94
C THR A 156 -3.11 13.08 9.11
N THR A 157 -2.00 12.48 8.71
CA THR A 157 -1.58 11.14 9.14
C THR A 157 -0.63 11.29 10.33
N GLU A 158 -0.96 10.69 11.46
CA GLU A 158 -0.19 10.81 12.70
C GLU A 158 0.22 9.43 13.24
N ILE A 159 1.52 9.21 13.43
CA ILE A 159 2.10 7.98 13.96
C ILE A 159 2.72 8.29 15.33
N ASN A 160 2.02 7.92 16.41
CA ASN A 160 2.29 8.45 17.76
C ASN A 160 3.06 7.55 18.69
N SER A 161 3.21 6.27 18.40
CA SER A 161 3.73 5.33 19.39
C SER A 161 5.04 4.67 18.97
N ASN A 162 5.88 4.34 19.94
CA ASN A 162 7.08 3.52 19.73
C ASN A 162 6.75 2.08 19.30
N ASN A 163 5.52 1.64 19.51
CA ASN A 163 5.02 0.32 19.14
C ASN A 163 4.13 0.35 17.89
N SER A 164 3.99 1.51 17.26
CA SER A 164 3.22 1.63 16.02
C SER A 164 3.99 1.06 14.85
N GLY A 165 3.29 0.36 13.97
CA GLY A 165 3.77 -0.05 12.66
C GLY A 165 3.00 0.70 11.56
N TRP A 166 3.72 1.31 10.64
CA TRP A 166 3.15 1.86 9.43
C TRP A 166 3.98 1.37 8.24
N VAL A 167 3.34 0.63 7.34
CA VAL A 167 4.01 0.08 6.15
C VAL A 167 3.18 0.44 4.93
N ASN A 168 3.76 1.22 4.04
CA ASN A 168 3.13 1.61 2.79
C ASN A 168 3.75 0.86 1.61
N ASN A 169 2.98 -0.05 1.01
CA ASN A 169 3.35 -0.75 -0.22
C ASN A 169 2.52 -0.27 -1.42
N GLY A 170 1.66 0.73 -1.23
CA GLY A 170 0.83 1.35 -2.25
C GLY A 170 1.05 2.85 -2.33
N HIS A 171 0.03 3.57 -2.74
CA HIS A 171 0.02 5.02 -2.73
C HIS A 171 -0.65 5.54 -1.45
N TRP A 172 0.05 6.38 -0.72
CA TRP A 172 -0.47 7.10 0.45
C TRP A 172 -0.37 8.58 0.18
N LEU A 173 -1.52 9.24 0.02
CA LEU A 173 -1.61 10.68 -0.10
C LEU A 173 -2.15 11.27 1.21
N THR A 174 -1.47 12.26 1.75
CA THR A 174 -1.91 12.97 2.96
C THR A 174 -1.58 14.45 2.87
N HIS A 175 -2.41 15.31 3.48
CA HIS A 175 -2.10 16.73 3.52
C HIS A 175 -0.88 17.01 4.41
N ASP A 176 -0.88 16.48 5.63
CA ASP A 176 0.26 16.53 6.55
C ASP A 176 0.61 15.11 7.02
N TYR A 177 1.88 14.87 7.31
CA TYR A 177 2.35 13.61 7.89
C TYR A 177 3.20 13.89 9.12
N ALA A 178 2.79 13.38 10.28
CA ALA A 178 3.48 13.56 11.53
C ALA A 178 3.95 12.21 12.10
N TYR A 179 5.25 12.02 12.16
CA TYR A 179 5.88 10.88 12.84
C TYR A 179 6.42 11.33 14.20
N VAL A 180 5.69 11.00 15.26
CA VAL A 180 5.97 11.43 16.64
C VAL A 180 6.56 10.30 17.47
N GLY A 181 6.25 9.06 17.17
CA GLY A 181 6.77 7.90 17.86
C GLY A 181 8.22 7.58 17.52
N GLY A 182 8.87 6.72 18.29
CA GLY A 182 10.21 6.20 18.02
C GLY A 182 10.20 4.79 17.45
N SER A 183 9.16 4.41 16.70
CA SER A 183 9.06 3.08 16.11
C SER A 183 10.11 2.85 15.01
N TRP A 184 10.64 1.62 14.93
CA TRP A 184 11.51 1.19 13.83
C TRP A 184 10.74 0.57 12.66
N ASN A 185 9.41 0.49 12.76
CA ASN A 185 8.53 -0.17 11.80
C ASN A 185 7.73 0.84 10.96
N VAL A 186 8.31 2.01 10.67
CA VAL A 186 7.72 3.03 9.79
C VAL A 186 8.45 2.95 8.46
N ILE A 187 7.81 2.30 7.48
CA ILE A 187 8.46 1.89 6.23
C ILE A 187 7.59 2.30 5.04
N ASN A 188 8.17 3.07 4.14
CA ASN A 188 7.59 3.36 2.84
C ASN A 188 8.29 2.53 1.75
N ASN A 189 7.60 1.51 1.26
CA ASN A 189 8.09 0.65 0.19
C ASN A 189 7.65 1.13 -1.20
N CYS A 190 6.64 2.02 -1.27
CA CYS A 190 6.14 2.51 -2.54
C CYS A 190 6.09 4.03 -2.57
N PHE A 191 4.93 4.67 -2.57
CA PHE A 191 4.84 6.11 -2.73
C PHE A 191 4.08 6.78 -1.58
N LEU A 192 4.77 7.70 -0.91
CA LEU A 192 4.17 8.62 0.06
C LEU A 192 4.19 10.03 -0.52
N GLU A 193 3.02 10.61 -0.70
CA GLU A 193 2.82 11.99 -1.10
C GLU A 193 2.25 12.80 0.05
N VAL A 194 2.94 13.85 0.43
CA VAL A 194 2.54 14.78 1.49
C VAL A 194 2.38 16.16 0.88
N GLU A 195 1.15 16.63 0.79
CA GLU A 195 0.86 17.89 0.07
C GLU A 195 1.46 19.13 0.74
N ASN A 196 1.66 19.08 2.05
CA ASN A 196 2.17 20.23 2.81
C ASN A 196 3.39 19.87 3.66
N ASP A 197 3.25 19.38 4.86
CA ASP A 197 4.34 19.21 5.81
C ASP A 197 4.55 17.77 6.26
N PHE A 198 5.76 17.26 6.06
CA PHE A 198 6.20 16.01 6.63
C PHE A 198 7.10 16.28 7.84
N ALA A 199 6.56 16.07 9.04
CA ALA A 199 7.26 16.31 10.29
C ALA A 199 7.70 15.01 10.97
N MET A 200 8.97 14.91 11.30
CA MET A 200 9.53 13.86 12.15
C MET A 200 9.81 14.40 13.55
N ASN A 201 8.78 14.54 14.37
CA ASN A 201 8.86 15.05 15.74
C ASN A 201 9.07 13.92 16.75
N ILE A 202 10.13 13.16 16.60
CA ILE A 202 10.35 11.96 17.40
C ILE A 202 10.59 12.32 18.86
N SER A 203 9.75 11.81 19.75
CA SER A 203 9.79 12.07 21.19
C SER A 203 10.64 11.07 21.98
N SER A 204 11.13 10.00 21.35
CA SER A 204 11.92 8.95 21.98
C SER A 204 13.38 8.96 21.56
N GLU A 205 14.21 8.21 22.26
CA GLU A 205 15.68 8.23 22.11
C GLU A 205 16.18 7.80 20.74
N GLN A 206 15.40 7.08 19.93
CA GLN A 206 15.80 6.63 18.59
C GLN A 206 14.57 6.39 17.72
N GLY A 207 14.64 6.77 16.45
CA GLY A 207 13.60 6.49 15.48
C GLY A 207 14.13 6.54 14.05
N ALA A 208 13.57 5.70 13.19
CA ALA A 208 13.91 5.70 11.78
C ALA A 208 12.62 5.70 10.92
N PHE A 209 12.65 6.53 9.89
CA PHE A 209 11.73 6.42 8.78
C PHE A 209 12.48 5.73 7.63
N LYS A 210 11.94 4.63 7.12
CA LYS A 210 12.58 3.87 6.06
C LYS A 210 11.88 4.09 4.74
N ILE A 211 12.66 4.38 3.71
CA ILE A 211 12.21 4.37 2.32
C ILE A 211 12.91 3.19 1.66
N ASP A 212 12.20 2.12 1.39
CA ASP A 212 12.81 0.89 0.86
C ASP A 212 13.16 1.03 -0.62
N SER A 213 13.74 0.00 -1.18
CA SER A 213 14.26 -0.02 -2.55
C SER A 213 13.22 0.45 -3.57
N GLY A 214 13.55 1.50 -4.31
CA GLY A 214 12.67 2.09 -5.31
C GLY A 214 11.47 2.87 -4.75
N GLY A 215 11.32 2.96 -3.43
CA GLY A 215 10.28 3.76 -2.79
C GLY A 215 10.48 5.26 -3.01
N GLY A 216 9.38 6.01 -3.04
CA GLY A 216 9.36 7.46 -3.25
C GLY A 216 8.66 8.21 -2.13
N VAL A 217 9.19 9.36 -1.77
CA VAL A 217 8.52 10.35 -0.92
C VAL A 217 8.56 11.69 -1.62
N LEU A 218 7.41 12.34 -1.72
CA LEU A 218 7.26 13.70 -2.19
C LEU A 218 6.59 14.52 -1.10
N THR A 219 7.18 15.65 -0.73
CA THR A 219 6.58 16.60 0.21
C THR A 219 6.93 18.03 -0.17
N LYS A 220 6.08 18.96 0.22
CA LYS A 220 6.37 20.37 0.02
C LYS A 220 7.37 20.91 1.04
N TYR A 221 7.18 20.58 2.30
CA TYR A 221 8.09 20.90 3.40
C TYR A 221 8.47 19.65 4.17
N PHE A 222 9.67 19.63 4.72
CA PHE A 222 10.14 18.57 5.60
C PHE A 222 10.72 19.18 6.88
N ASP A 223 10.20 18.77 8.03
CA ASP A 223 10.71 19.16 9.35
C ASP A 223 11.30 17.92 10.03
N GLY A 224 12.62 17.77 9.92
CA GLY A 224 13.36 16.62 10.43
C GLY A 224 13.96 16.90 11.80
N GLY A 225 13.29 16.42 12.85
CA GLY A 225 13.89 16.38 14.17
C GLY A 225 13.57 17.55 15.09
N ARG A 226 12.37 18.05 15.14
CA ARG A 226 11.93 18.98 16.18
C ARG A 226 11.88 18.26 17.54
N ALA A 227 12.99 18.22 18.22
CA ALA A 227 12.97 17.77 19.61
C ALA A 227 12.27 18.79 20.48
N ASN A 228 11.11 18.44 20.98
CA ASN A 228 10.48 19.16 22.06
C ASN A 228 11.43 19.15 23.28
N THR A 229 12.18 20.22 23.50
CA THR A 229 12.79 20.73 24.75
C THR A 229 13.37 19.77 25.80
N GLY A 230 13.36 18.48 25.59
CA GLY A 230 13.99 17.47 26.47
C GLY A 230 15.22 16.88 25.79
N ALA A 231 16.27 16.55 26.56
CA ALA A 231 17.44 15.86 26.05
C ALA A 231 17.00 14.55 25.37
N VAL A 232 16.88 14.58 24.06
CA VAL A 232 16.69 13.37 23.27
C VAL A 232 18.08 12.97 22.78
N SER A 233 18.58 11.87 23.30
CA SER A 233 19.86 11.29 22.92
C SER A 233 19.62 10.22 21.87
N GLY A 234 19.97 10.48 20.64
CA GLY A 234 20.01 9.46 19.58
C GLY A 234 19.77 10.02 18.18
N PRO A 235 20.28 9.34 17.16
CA PRO A 235 20.11 9.79 15.80
C PRO A 235 18.65 9.59 15.36
N PHE A 236 18.04 10.67 14.87
CA PHE A 236 16.84 10.60 14.05
C PHE A 236 17.30 10.35 12.63
N VAL A 237 16.80 9.32 11.99
CA VAL A 237 17.35 8.94 10.69
C VAL A 237 16.26 8.68 9.66
N ILE A 238 16.57 9.05 8.43
CA ILE A 238 15.96 8.49 7.24
C ILE A 238 16.90 7.46 6.66
N GLU A 239 16.45 6.22 6.58
CA GLU A 239 17.16 5.13 5.91
C GLU A 239 16.57 4.93 4.53
N MET A 240 17.40 5.03 3.50
CA MET A 240 16.96 4.94 2.11
C MET A 240 17.58 3.70 1.45
N GLY A 241 16.75 2.86 0.85
CA GLY A 241 17.18 1.70 0.07
C GLY A 241 17.71 2.07 -1.33
N PRO A 242 18.22 1.08 -2.07
CA PRO A 242 18.68 1.29 -3.45
C PRO A 242 17.62 1.89 -4.34
N GLY A 243 17.94 2.98 -5.06
CA GLY A 243 17.02 3.67 -5.97
C GLY A 243 15.89 4.42 -5.27
N ALA A 244 15.87 4.50 -3.94
CA ALA A 244 14.88 5.27 -3.21
C ALA A 244 15.03 6.77 -3.45
N VAL A 245 13.92 7.51 -3.49
CA VAL A 245 13.91 8.95 -3.79
C VAL A 245 13.10 9.69 -2.72
N PHE A 246 13.67 10.76 -2.17
CA PHE A 246 12.97 11.68 -1.28
C PHE A 246 13.12 13.09 -1.81
N VAL A 247 12.02 13.68 -2.25
CA VAL A 247 11.96 15.03 -2.79
C VAL A 247 11.20 15.95 -1.85
N VAL A 248 11.82 17.07 -1.52
CA VAL A 248 11.22 18.20 -0.80
C VAL A 248 11.17 19.39 -1.75
N GLU A 249 9.97 19.78 -2.16
CA GLU A 249 9.79 20.80 -3.20
C GLU A 249 10.26 22.19 -2.78
N GLU A 250 10.13 22.51 -1.49
CA GLU A 250 10.53 23.84 -0.97
C GLU A 250 11.68 23.71 0.05
N THR A 251 11.41 23.49 1.30
CA THR A 251 12.44 23.55 2.35
C THR A 251 12.43 22.31 3.24
N ALA A 252 13.58 21.69 3.37
CA ALA A 252 13.88 20.69 4.40
C ALA A 252 14.58 21.37 5.56
N ILE A 253 13.96 21.37 6.74
CA ILE A 253 14.56 21.84 7.99
C ILE A 253 15.14 20.61 8.71
N LEU A 254 16.46 20.59 8.91
CA LEU A 254 17.12 19.49 9.56
C LEU A 254 17.69 19.94 10.90
N GLU A 255 17.34 19.20 11.97
CA GLU A 255 17.90 19.47 13.28
C GLU A 255 19.38 19.06 13.33
N SER A 256 20.22 19.96 13.77
CA SER A 256 21.61 19.64 14.10
C SER A 256 21.72 19.21 15.56
N GLY A 257 22.51 18.17 15.84
CA GLY A 257 22.74 17.69 17.21
C GLY A 257 23.29 18.78 18.14
N ARG A 258 23.18 18.56 19.44
CA ARG A 258 23.70 19.46 20.47
C ARG A 258 25.09 19.01 20.90
N GLY A 259 26.10 19.88 20.73
CA GLY A 259 27.46 19.58 21.18
C GLY A 259 28.07 18.37 20.48
N ASP A 260 28.38 17.33 21.24
CA ASP A 260 28.89 16.06 20.72
C ASP A 260 27.78 15.07 20.32
N GLU A 261 26.51 15.46 20.43
CA GLU A 261 25.38 14.63 20.06
C GLU A 261 25.17 14.64 18.55
N GLU A 262 24.67 13.51 18.04
CA GLU A 262 24.39 13.35 16.63
C GLU A 262 23.09 14.10 16.29
N GLY A 263 23.14 14.88 15.21
CA GLY A 263 21.96 15.49 14.63
C GLY A 263 21.19 14.54 13.73
N PHE A 264 20.28 15.10 12.95
CA PHE A 264 19.51 14.37 11.98
C PHE A 264 20.41 13.67 10.93
N GLY A 265 20.10 12.42 10.62
CA GLY A 265 20.85 11.63 9.66
C GLY A 265 20.00 11.19 8.47
N ILE A 266 20.58 11.22 7.26
CA ILE A 266 20.00 10.66 6.05
C ILE A 266 21.01 9.71 5.44
N PHE A 267 20.64 8.44 5.33
CA PHE A 267 21.54 7.38 4.91
C PHE A 267 20.99 6.64 3.69
N GLY A 268 21.78 6.61 2.63
CA GLY A 268 21.57 5.72 1.50
C GLY A 268 22.05 4.29 1.80
N PRO A 269 21.84 3.35 0.86
CA PRO A 269 22.26 1.96 1.05
C PRO A 269 23.79 1.85 1.15
N ALA A 270 24.26 0.85 1.89
CA ALA A 270 25.70 0.57 2.00
C ALA A 270 26.32 0.14 0.66
N THR A 271 25.53 -0.47 -0.21
CA THR A 271 25.95 -0.96 -1.54
C THR A 271 24.76 -0.91 -2.51
N GLY A 272 25.05 -0.94 -3.80
CA GLY A 272 24.02 -0.94 -4.84
C GLY A 272 23.77 0.43 -5.43
N GLU A 273 22.58 0.62 -5.97
CA GLU A 273 22.14 1.87 -6.58
C GLU A 273 22.04 2.99 -5.54
N TYR A 274 22.38 4.19 -5.95
CA TYR A 274 22.29 5.36 -5.07
C TYR A 274 20.85 5.73 -4.79
N ALA A 275 20.58 6.06 -3.53
CA ALA A 275 19.37 6.78 -3.14
C ALA A 275 19.53 8.29 -3.39
N VAL A 276 18.42 8.99 -3.47
CA VAL A 276 18.43 10.42 -3.75
C VAL A 276 17.61 11.18 -2.73
N PHE A 277 18.22 12.15 -2.06
CA PHE A 277 17.56 13.18 -1.28
C PHE A 277 17.70 14.52 -1.99
N GLN A 278 16.59 15.09 -2.39
CA GLN A 278 16.53 16.39 -3.07
C GLN A 278 15.65 17.36 -2.31
N ALA A 279 16.13 18.56 -2.09
CA ALA A 279 15.32 19.67 -1.60
C ALA A 279 15.67 20.95 -2.39
N LYS A 280 14.72 21.90 -2.48
CA LYS A 280 15.07 23.23 -2.99
C LYS A 280 16.01 23.92 -2.01
N ASN A 281 15.63 23.91 -0.73
CA ASN A 281 16.46 24.48 0.32
C ASN A 281 16.65 23.44 1.45
N ILE A 282 17.86 23.30 1.95
CA ILE A 282 18.14 22.58 3.19
C ILE A 282 18.54 23.63 4.23
N ALA A 283 17.71 23.77 5.26
CA ALA A 283 17.89 24.76 6.32
C ALA A 283 18.19 24.05 7.66
N ARG A 284 18.82 24.79 8.54
CA ARG A 284 18.99 24.41 9.93
C ARG A 284 17.81 24.92 10.75
N ASP A 285 17.39 24.20 11.79
CA ASP A 285 16.35 24.69 12.68
C ASP A 285 16.81 25.99 13.37
N PRO A 286 16.13 27.10 13.14
CA PRO A 286 16.49 28.40 13.73
C PRO A 286 16.30 28.44 15.24
N TYR A 287 15.54 27.52 15.82
CA TYR A 287 15.31 27.48 17.27
C TYR A 287 16.58 27.10 18.07
N LEU A 288 17.51 26.40 17.45
CA LEU A 288 18.77 26.01 18.08
C LEU A 288 19.89 27.06 18.00
N GLU A 289 19.65 28.20 17.40
CA GLU A 289 20.64 29.29 17.25
C GLU A 289 21.14 29.87 18.56
N SER A 290 20.41 29.67 19.65
CA SER A 290 20.89 30.12 20.98
C SER A 290 21.94 29.19 21.61
N ILE A 291 22.22 28.06 20.99
CA ILE A 291 23.14 27.04 21.54
C ILE A 291 24.43 27.05 20.69
N LYS A 292 25.51 27.52 21.29
CA LYS A 292 26.80 27.80 20.63
C LYS A 292 27.60 26.58 20.12
N SER A 293 27.14 25.37 20.34
CA SER A 293 27.81 24.16 19.84
C SER A 293 26.77 23.29 19.13
N HIS A 294 26.78 23.34 17.83
CA HIS A 294 25.86 22.54 17.00
C HIS A 294 26.60 21.32 16.47
N GLY A 295 26.03 20.14 16.71
CA GLY A 295 26.39 18.94 15.99
C GLY A 295 26.06 19.06 14.50
N ALA A 296 26.57 18.18 13.70
CA ALA A 296 26.33 18.21 12.26
C ALA A 296 25.18 17.31 11.87
N VAL A 297 24.47 17.65 10.80
CA VAL A 297 23.64 16.72 10.06
C VAL A 297 24.54 15.70 9.39
N THR A 298 24.17 14.43 9.44
CA THR A 298 24.98 13.34 8.90
C THR A 298 24.37 12.80 7.62
N TYR A 299 25.18 12.72 6.57
CA TYR A 299 24.82 12.04 5.32
C TYR A 299 25.76 10.87 5.11
N GLY A 300 25.22 9.70 4.76
CA GLY A 300 26.05 8.51 4.59
C GLY A 300 25.53 7.52 3.58
N GLY A 301 26.35 6.51 3.29
CA GLY A 301 26.01 5.46 2.31
C GLY A 301 26.04 5.95 0.86
N ASN A 302 25.46 5.17 -0.03
CA ASN A 302 25.29 5.55 -1.43
C ASN A 302 24.11 6.53 -1.56
N LEU A 303 24.34 7.79 -1.24
CA LEU A 303 23.35 8.84 -1.18
C LEU A 303 23.72 10.01 -2.07
N TYR A 304 22.79 10.43 -2.91
CA TYR A 304 22.81 11.71 -3.59
C TYR A 304 22.07 12.74 -2.76
N VAL A 305 22.70 13.86 -2.42
CA VAL A 305 22.04 15.02 -1.82
C VAL A 305 22.07 16.17 -2.82
N SER A 306 20.94 16.74 -3.15
CA SER A 306 20.81 17.85 -4.07
C SER A 306 20.00 18.98 -3.45
N ALA A 307 20.51 20.21 -3.52
CA ALA A 307 19.77 21.39 -3.08
C ALA A 307 20.25 22.64 -3.84
N GLU A 308 19.37 23.63 -3.97
CA GLU A 308 19.76 24.95 -4.46
C GLU A 308 20.52 25.72 -3.38
N THR A 309 20.05 25.63 -2.12
CA THR A 309 20.75 26.19 -0.96
C THR A 309 20.84 25.19 0.16
N HIS A 310 21.94 25.22 0.91
CA HIS A 310 22.16 24.33 2.02
C HIS A 310 22.68 25.10 3.23
N PHE A 311 21.99 24.98 4.35
CA PHE A 311 22.23 25.77 5.54
C PHE A 311 22.38 27.27 5.26
N ALA A 312 21.71 27.73 4.18
CA ALA A 312 21.74 29.13 3.81
C ALA A 312 20.91 30.00 4.77
N GLN A 313 20.18 29.37 5.67
CA GLN A 313 19.37 30.05 6.66
C GLN A 313 19.89 29.74 8.05
N GLY A 314 20.28 30.76 8.72
CA GLY A 314 20.75 30.78 10.09
C GLY A 314 21.20 32.18 10.39
N LYS A 315 20.81 32.75 11.50
CA LYS A 315 21.48 33.94 12.00
C LYS A 315 22.84 33.53 12.47
N ASP A 316 23.87 34.26 12.11
CA ASP A 316 25.13 34.01 12.75
C ASP A 316 25.06 34.29 14.27
N SER A 317 26.05 33.86 15.01
CA SER A 317 26.05 33.95 16.47
C SER A 317 26.00 35.40 17.03
N ASP A 318 26.11 36.40 16.17
CA ASP A 318 26.01 37.81 16.54
C ASP A 318 24.62 38.42 16.30
N GLY A 319 23.70 37.62 15.75
CA GLY A 319 22.34 38.08 15.47
C GLY A 319 22.20 38.97 14.26
N SER A 320 23.23 39.07 13.42
CA SER A 320 23.25 39.97 12.24
C SER A 320 22.28 39.55 11.14
N GLY A 321 21.76 38.35 11.19
CA GLY A 321 20.83 37.80 10.20
C GLY A 321 21.48 37.41 8.88
N ALA A 322 22.80 37.33 8.84
CA ALA A 322 23.53 36.85 7.69
C ALA A 322 23.43 35.31 7.60
N TYR A 323 23.11 34.83 6.42
CA TYR A 323 23.12 33.40 6.13
C TYR A 323 24.55 32.98 5.80
N ILE A 324 25.17 32.19 6.66
CA ILE A 324 26.51 31.67 6.43
C ILE A 324 26.37 30.23 5.94
N PRO A 325 26.73 29.93 4.68
CA PRO A 325 26.78 28.54 4.22
C PRO A 325 27.77 27.77 5.09
N GLN A 326 27.28 26.77 5.80
CA GLN A 326 28.15 25.87 6.57
C GLN A 326 28.65 24.76 5.66
N PRO A 327 29.93 24.35 5.81
CA PRO A 327 30.37 23.10 5.20
C PRO A 327 29.57 21.96 5.86
N PHE A 328 28.94 21.14 5.04
CA PHE A 328 28.10 20.11 5.58
C PHE A 328 28.62 18.70 5.34
N ILE A 329 29.78 18.56 4.79
CA ILE A 329 30.41 17.27 4.60
C ILE A 329 30.74 16.69 5.96
N TYR A 330 30.12 15.58 6.27
CA TYR A 330 30.34 14.91 7.52
C TYR A 330 30.56 13.42 7.27
N GLU A 331 31.66 12.91 7.73
CA GLU A 331 31.96 11.48 7.75
C GLU A 331 31.85 10.99 9.18
N LYS A 332 31.07 9.93 9.35
CA LYS A 332 31.00 9.18 10.59
C LYS A 332 31.53 7.78 10.34
N ASP A 333 32.09 7.15 11.38
CA ASP A 333 32.64 5.80 11.33
C ASP A 333 31.66 4.82 10.64
N GLY A 334 32.12 4.27 9.52
CA GLY A 334 31.36 3.31 8.73
C GLY A 334 30.42 3.88 7.66
N PHE A 335 30.30 5.20 7.55
CA PHE A 335 29.55 5.86 6.50
C PHE A 335 30.45 6.78 5.70
N SER A 336 30.42 6.68 4.39
CA SER A 336 31.06 7.64 3.50
C SER A 336 29.98 8.45 2.80
N ILE A 337 30.15 9.75 2.76
CA ILE A 337 29.31 10.62 1.95
C ILE A 337 29.60 10.31 0.49
N ALA A 338 28.56 10.16 -0.31
CA ALA A 338 28.73 9.92 -1.73
C ALA A 338 29.65 10.96 -2.35
N ASN A 339 30.83 10.49 -2.77
CA ASN A 339 31.87 11.34 -3.32
C ASN A 339 31.35 12.10 -4.49
N ASN A 340 31.39 13.16 -4.85
CA ASN A 340 31.10 13.91 -6.06
C ASN A 340 29.86 14.78 -6.08
N ILE A 341 28.90 14.57 -5.22
CA ILE A 341 27.65 15.25 -5.38
C ILE A 341 27.71 16.62 -4.79
N TYR A 342 28.40 16.71 -3.75
CA TYR A 342 28.63 17.95 -3.08
C TYR A 342 29.44 18.93 -3.87
N ALA A 343 30.48 18.45 -4.54
CA ALA A 343 31.32 19.29 -5.35
C ALA A 343 30.59 19.88 -6.53
N ALA A 344 29.65 19.14 -7.11
CA ALA A 344 28.99 19.51 -8.34
C ALA A 344 27.59 20.10 -8.15
N GLY A 345 26.83 19.60 -7.17
CA GLY A 345 25.40 19.85 -7.09
C GLY A 345 25.00 20.89 -6.07
N PHE A 346 25.75 20.96 -5.02
CA PHE A 346 25.32 21.63 -3.83
C PHE A 346 25.11 23.14 -3.97
N LYS A 347 25.98 23.83 -4.66
CA LYS A 347 25.87 25.28 -4.89
C LYS A 347 25.25 25.67 -6.23
N SER A 348 25.09 24.72 -7.14
CA SER A 348 24.64 25.00 -8.51
C SER A 348 23.19 24.61 -8.78
N GLY A 349 22.46 24.11 -7.79
CA GLY A 349 21.06 23.71 -7.96
C GLY A 349 20.86 22.59 -8.96
N LYS A 350 21.76 21.62 -9.06
CA LYS A 350 21.65 20.53 -10.04
C LYS A 350 22.06 19.20 -9.44
N PRO A 351 21.42 18.11 -9.89
CA PRO A 351 20.36 18.05 -10.87
C PRO A 351 18.97 18.12 -10.23
N ASN A 352 18.00 18.72 -10.94
CA ASN A 352 16.61 18.45 -10.67
C ASN A 352 16.38 16.97 -10.94
N ILE A 353 16.03 16.23 -9.91
CA ILE A 353 15.74 14.82 -10.03
C ILE A 353 14.24 14.69 -10.17
N THR A 354 13.83 14.11 -11.27
CA THR A 354 12.45 13.71 -11.46
C THR A 354 12.29 12.36 -10.80
N ILE A 355 11.26 12.17 -9.98
CA ILE A 355 10.91 10.85 -9.46
C ILE A 355 10.68 9.95 -10.67
N PRO A 356 11.40 8.84 -10.80
CA PRO A 356 11.25 7.97 -11.96
C PRO A 356 9.82 7.42 -12.02
N GLU A 357 9.29 7.30 -13.22
CA GLU A 357 8.03 6.57 -13.43
C GLU A 357 8.22 5.11 -13.06
N THR A 358 7.74 4.76 -11.90
CA THR A 358 7.67 3.37 -11.40
C THR A 358 6.23 3.12 -10.94
N PRO A 359 5.82 1.89 -10.67
CA PRO A 359 4.53 1.64 -10.01
C PRO A 359 4.32 2.43 -8.71
N CYS A 360 5.40 2.96 -8.14
CA CYS A 360 5.42 3.76 -6.92
C CYS A 360 5.75 5.24 -7.18
N SER A 361 5.54 5.76 -8.37
CA SER A 361 5.90 7.12 -8.76
C SER A 361 4.68 7.98 -9.09
N PRO A 362 4.66 9.26 -8.70
CA PRO A 362 3.52 10.16 -8.96
C PRO A 362 3.25 10.44 -10.44
N GLY A 363 4.19 10.21 -11.33
CA GLY A 363 3.95 10.24 -12.78
C GLY A 363 3.16 9.05 -13.28
N PHE A 364 3.00 8.05 -12.45
CA PHE A 364 2.29 6.81 -12.76
C PHE A 364 0.89 6.90 -12.13
N THR A 365 -0.07 7.36 -12.91
CA THR A 365 -1.48 7.30 -12.52
C THR A 365 -1.94 5.84 -12.63
N GLY A 366 -1.64 5.05 -11.66
CA GLY A 366 -1.94 3.65 -11.62
C GLY A 366 -0.82 2.98 -10.85
N GLY A 367 -0.75 3.20 -9.55
CA GLY A 367 0.12 2.60 -8.57
C GLY A 367 0.59 1.18 -8.90
N ASN A 368 0.85 0.38 -7.94
CA ASN A 368 0.99 -1.07 -8.12
C ASN A 368 -0.03 -1.55 -9.17
N PRO A 369 0.34 -2.49 -10.03
CA PRO A 369 -0.63 -3.02 -10.97
C PRO A 369 -1.93 -3.25 -10.24
N LEU A 370 -3.00 -2.59 -10.71
CA LEU A 370 -4.31 -2.61 -10.06
C LEU A 370 -4.69 -4.03 -9.66
N TYR A 371 -4.32 -4.98 -10.52
CA TYR A 371 -4.54 -6.40 -10.27
C TYR A 371 -3.65 -7.24 -11.20
N ARG A 372 -3.24 -8.40 -10.70
CA ARG A 372 -2.66 -9.46 -11.53
C ARG A 372 -3.73 -10.45 -11.92
N VAL A 373 -3.82 -10.74 -13.20
CA VAL A 373 -4.67 -11.79 -13.76
C VAL A 373 -3.81 -13.02 -14.00
N ILE A 374 -4.22 -14.15 -13.45
CA ILE A 374 -3.64 -15.45 -13.69
C ILE A 374 -4.70 -16.34 -14.36
N ALA A 375 -4.35 -17.05 -15.42
CA ALA A 375 -5.32 -17.84 -16.17
C ALA A 375 -4.72 -19.10 -16.78
N GLU A 376 -5.59 -20.11 -16.93
CA GLU A 376 -5.36 -21.33 -17.71
C GLU A 376 -5.72 -21.09 -19.18
N ASP A 377 -5.19 -21.88 -20.11
CA ASP A 377 -5.55 -21.88 -21.53
C ASP A 377 -6.74 -22.79 -21.87
N LEU A 378 -7.19 -23.59 -20.90
CA LEU A 378 -8.28 -24.53 -21.05
C LEU A 378 -9.29 -24.39 -19.90
N SER A 379 -10.53 -24.85 -20.13
CA SER A 379 -11.52 -24.95 -19.05
C SER A 379 -11.15 -26.07 -18.07
N ALA A 380 -11.69 -26.00 -16.84
CA ALA A 380 -11.42 -26.99 -15.79
C ALA A 380 -11.65 -28.44 -16.18
N SER A 381 -12.56 -28.71 -17.11
CA SER A 381 -12.80 -30.04 -17.66
C SER A 381 -11.77 -30.49 -18.71
N GLN A 382 -10.92 -29.57 -19.15
CA GLN A 382 -9.93 -29.77 -20.21
C GLN A 382 -8.50 -29.44 -19.76
N ALA A 383 -8.34 -28.69 -18.66
CA ALA A 383 -7.06 -28.34 -18.08
C ALA A 383 -6.35 -29.56 -17.52
N SER A 384 -5.04 -29.62 -17.68
CA SER A 384 -4.23 -30.78 -17.30
C SER A 384 -3.54 -30.64 -15.95
N ASP A 385 -3.19 -29.44 -15.52
CA ASP A 385 -2.28 -29.19 -14.39
C ASP A 385 -2.76 -28.16 -13.36
N PHE A 386 -3.61 -27.23 -13.71
CA PHE A 386 -4.14 -26.19 -12.80
C PHE A 386 -3.04 -25.38 -12.13
N ASP A 387 -2.14 -24.82 -12.91
CA ASP A 387 -1.06 -23.98 -12.41
C ASP A 387 -1.32 -22.45 -12.61
N PHE A 388 -2.32 -22.09 -13.42
CA PHE A 388 -2.77 -20.73 -13.67
C PHE A 388 -1.65 -19.80 -14.18
N ASN A 389 -0.75 -20.34 -14.99
CA ASN A 389 0.37 -19.60 -15.53
C ASN A 389 0.39 -19.49 -17.07
N ASP A 390 -0.59 -20.09 -17.75
CA ASP A 390 -0.67 -20.07 -19.21
C ASP A 390 -0.70 -18.66 -19.78
N VAL A 391 -1.38 -17.76 -19.09
CA VAL A 391 -1.21 -16.32 -19.28
C VAL A 391 -1.32 -15.56 -17.97
N VAL A 392 -0.29 -14.78 -17.67
CA VAL A 392 -0.25 -13.90 -16.50
C VAL A 392 0.07 -12.49 -16.95
N PHE A 393 -0.78 -11.56 -16.56
CA PHE A 393 -0.56 -10.15 -16.84
C PHE A 393 -1.07 -9.26 -15.70
N ASP A 394 -0.43 -8.10 -15.58
CA ASP A 394 -0.83 -7.05 -14.66
C ASP A 394 -1.67 -6.01 -15.39
N VAL A 395 -2.72 -5.51 -14.73
CA VAL A 395 -3.43 -4.30 -15.13
C VAL A 395 -2.70 -3.13 -14.51
N VAL A 396 -2.01 -2.33 -15.32
CA VAL A 396 -1.05 -1.32 -14.81
C VAL A 396 -1.61 0.09 -14.83
N LYS A 397 -2.44 0.42 -15.82
CA LYS A 397 -2.95 1.78 -16.01
C LYS A 397 -4.26 1.76 -16.79
N VAL A 398 -5.17 2.65 -16.39
CA VAL A 398 -6.40 2.92 -17.17
C VAL A 398 -6.47 4.42 -17.46
N GLU A 399 -6.44 4.80 -18.72
CA GLU A 399 -6.46 6.20 -19.14
C GLU A 399 -7.01 6.36 -20.55
N GLY A 400 -7.85 7.37 -20.76
CA GLY A 400 -8.29 7.78 -22.09
C GLY A 400 -9.04 6.71 -22.87
N GLY A 401 -9.83 5.87 -22.20
CA GLY A 401 -10.59 4.79 -22.83
C GLY A 401 -9.77 3.53 -23.13
N LYS A 402 -8.55 3.46 -22.63
CA LYS A 402 -7.63 2.34 -22.78
C LYS A 402 -7.14 1.81 -21.46
N THR A 403 -6.75 0.55 -21.47
CA THR A 403 -6.08 -0.10 -20.34
C THR A 403 -4.71 -0.59 -20.80
N THR A 404 -3.68 -0.23 -20.04
CA THR A 404 -2.31 -0.75 -20.23
C THR A 404 -2.16 -2.02 -19.42
N LEU A 405 -1.75 -3.09 -20.07
CA LEU A 405 -1.43 -4.37 -19.46
C LEU A 405 0.07 -4.62 -19.55
N LYS A 406 0.61 -5.34 -18.56
CA LYS A 406 1.99 -5.81 -18.55
C LYS A 406 1.99 -7.34 -18.52
N LEU A 407 2.36 -7.95 -19.64
CA LEU A 407 2.46 -9.40 -19.77
C LEU A 407 3.66 -9.92 -18.97
N ILE A 408 3.39 -10.81 -18.02
CA ILE A 408 4.41 -11.43 -17.16
C ILE A 408 4.80 -12.81 -17.66
N CYS A 409 3.81 -13.66 -17.97
CA CYS A 409 4.02 -15.02 -18.47
C CYS A 409 3.12 -15.30 -19.68
N ALA A 410 3.63 -16.11 -20.60
CA ALA A 410 2.87 -16.79 -21.62
C ALA A 410 3.35 -18.25 -21.67
N CYS A 411 2.63 -19.14 -21.00
CA CYS A 411 3.01 -20.54 -20.81
C CYS A 411 2.17 -21.52 -21.59
N GLY A 412 0.95 -21.15 -21.94
CA GLY A 412 0.13 -21.98 -22.79
C GLY A 412 0.85 -22.28 -24.11
N VAL A 413 0.92 -23.54 -24.51
CA VAL A 413 1.49 -23.92 -25.82
C VAL A 413 0.55 -23.63 -26.98
N LEU A 414 -0.72 -23.41 -26.70
CA LEU A 414 -1.71 -23.01 -27.70
C LEU A 414 -1.65 -21.50 -27.96
N PRO A 415 -2.01 -21.06 -29.18
CA PRO A 415 -2.14 -19.64 -29.43
C PRO A 415 -3.15 -19.01 -28.47
N LEU A 416 -2.71 -17.98 -27.72
CA LEU A 416 -3.50 -17.25 -26.72
C LEU A 416 -3.58 -15.78 -27.10
N ARG A 417 -4.74 -15.15 -26.88
CA ARG A 417 -4.87 -13.71 -27.04
C ARG A 417 -5.66 -13.07 -25.89
N VAL A 418 -5.24 -11.90 -25.50
CA VAL A 418 -5.92 -11.03 -24.55
C VAL A 418 -6.52 -9.85 -25.29
N MET A 419 -7.84 -9.70 -25.28
CA MET A 419 -8.57 -8.66 -26.04
C MET A 419 -8.15 -8.57 -27.51
N GLY A 420 -7.85 -9.72 -28.13
CA GLY A 420 -7.45 -9.81 -29.52
C GLY A 420 -5.94 -9.71 -29.79
N VAL A 421 -5.12 -9.37 -28.80
CA VAL A 421 -3.66 -9.30 -28.90
C VAL A 421 -3.07 -10.67 -28.57
N GLU A 422 -2.32 -11.26 -29.51
CA GLU A 422 -1.67 -12.55 -29.31
C GLU A 422 -0.44 -12.39 -28.40
N VAL A 423 -0.39 -13.17 -27.29
CA VAL A 423 0.57 -12.91 -26.21
C VAL A 423 1.99 -13.39 -26.47
N HIS A 424 2.19 -14.49 -27.20
CA HIS A 424 3.52 -15.00 -27.52
C HIS A 424 4.26 -14.05 -28.47
N GLY A 425 3.50 -13.41 -29.39
CA GLY A 425 4.04 -12.39 -30.28
C GLY A 425 4.61 -11.18 -29.57
N LEU A 426 4.11 -10.86 -28.39
CA LEU A 426 4.65 -9.79 -27.56
C LEU A 426 6.06 -10.10 -27.04
N PHE A 427 6.38 -11.38 -26.81
CA PHE A 427 7.74 -11.82 -26.46
C PHE A 427 8.63 -12.10 -27.68
N GLY A 428 8.14 -11.81 -28.89
CA GLY A 428 8.90 -11.90 -30.13
C GLY A 428 8.68 -13.19 -30.94
N GLU A 429 7.84 -14.10 -30.48
CA GLU A 429 7.53 -15.32 -31.21
C GLU A 429 6.25 -15.15 -32.04
N THR A 430 6.37 -15.24 -33.33
CA THR A 430 5.26 -15.02 -34.29
C THR A 430 4.76 -16.29 -34.96
N THR A 431 5.46 -17.41 -34.78
CA THR A 431 5.13 -18.68 -35.44
C THR A 431 5.32 -19.87 -34.54
N PRO A 432 4.32 -20.73 -34.42
CA PRO A 432 4.47 -21.96 -33.65
C PRO A 432 5.43 -22.94 -34.33
N ASN A 433 5.89 -23.94 -33.58
CA ASN A 433 6.71 -25.03 -34.09
C ASN A 433 5.93 -25.94 -35.05
N GLU A 434 6.59 -26.99 -35.61
CA GLU A 434 5.97 -27.94 -36.56
C GLU A 434 4.74 -28.66 -36.00
N LYS A 435 4.55 -28.68 -34.68
CA LYS A 435 3.37 -29.25 -33.99
C LYS A 435 2.27 -28.25 -33.77
N GLY A 436 2.48 -26.97 -34.07
CA GLY A 436 1.55 -25.90 -33.81
C GLY A 436 1.62 -25.37 -32.38
N GLU A 437 2.71 -25.68 -31.65
CA GLU A 437 2.90 -25.24 -30.27
C GLU A 437 3.81 -24.02 -30.20
N TYR A 438 3.45 -23.03 -29.37
CA TYR A 438 4.28 -21.88 -29.05
C TYR A 438 5.29 -22.18 -27.95
N GLN A 439 6.33 -21.36 -27.89
CA GLN A 439 7.33 -21.40 -26.82
C GLN A 439 6.73 -20.84 -25.54
N MET A 440 6.96 -21.51 -24.42
CA MET A 440 6.61 -21.02 -23.10
C MET A 440 7.60 -19.95 -22.62
N TYR A 441 7.11 -18.90 -21.94
CA TYR A 441 7.91 -17.79 -21.41
C TYR A 441 7.67 -17.56 -19.93
N ASN A 442 8.75 -17.40 -19.15
CA ASN A 442 8.75 -16.99 -17.74
C ASN A 442 8.11 -17.96 -16.73
N THR A 443 8.11 -19.26 -17.02
CA THR A 443 7.43 -20.26 -16.20
C THR A 443 8.34 -21.39 -15.71
N GLY A 444 9.64 -21.24 -15.91
CA GLY A 444 10.65 -22.20 -15.50
C GLY A 444 10.93 -23.33 -16.49
N LEU A 445 10.12 -23.52 -17.54
CA LEU A 445 10.39 -24.47 -18.63
C LEU A 445 10.81 -23.81 -19.92
N GLY A 446 10.70 -22.50 -20.04
CA GLY A 446 11.11 -21.71 -21.20
C GLY A 446 12.12 -20.62 -20.83
N PRO A 447 12.49 -19.75 -21.77
CA PRO A 447 13.36 -18.62 -21.48
C PRO A 447 12.70 -17.64 -20.52
N ASN A 448 13.51 -17.04 -19.66
CA ASN A 448 13.10 -15.89 -18.88
C ASN A 448 13.40 -14.63 -19.70
N VAL A 449 12.38 -13.83 -19.92
CA VAL A 449 12.42 -12.57 -20.66
C VAL A 449 11.80 -11.46 -19.83
N GLU A 450 12.13 -10.21 -20.13
CA GLU A 450 11.50 -9.07 -19.49
C GLU A 450 10.00 -9.00 -19.83
N ALA A 451 9.19 -8.60 -18.85
CA ALA A 451 7.77 -8.39 -19.03
C ALA A 451 7.50 -7.26 -20.03
N VAL A 452 6.50 -7.41 -20.88
CA VAL A 452 6.20 -6.48 -21.97
C VAL A 452 4.86 -5.80 -21.73
N THR A 453 4.81 -4.48 -21.90
CA THR A 453 3.58 -3.70 -21.81
C THR A 453 2.89 -3.60 -23.17
N PHE A 454 1.55 -3.64 -23.16
CA PHE A 454 0.71 -3.43 -24.32
C PHE A 454 -0.62 -2.79 -23.92
N GLU A 455 -1.30 -2.16 -24.86
CA GLU A 455 -2.57 -1.50 -24.62
C GLU A 455 -3.73 -2.29 -25.20
N ILE A 456 -4.86 -2.26 -24.51
CA ILE A 456 -6.15 -2.77 -24.98
C ILE A 456 -7.20 -1.66 -24.92
N ASP A 457 -8.22 -1.73 -25.77
CA ASP A 457 -9.34 -0.80 -25.72
C ASP A 457 -10.30 -1.15 -24.57
N GLY A 458 -10.77 -0.15 -23.86
CA GLY A 458 -11.67 -0.28 -22.72
C GLY A 458 -11.01 0.15 -21.41
N GLU A 459 -11.86 0.41 -20.41
CA GLU A 459 -11.46 0.85 -19.06
C GLU A 459 -11.72 -0.27 -18.06
N PHE A 460 -10.65 -0.97 -17.64
CA PHE A 460 -10.71 -2.14 -16.78
C PHE A 460 -10.01 -1.85 -15.44
N GLU A 461 -10.52 -0.88 -14.68
CA GLU A 461 -9.92 -0.40 -13.43
C GLU A 461 -10.44 -1.10 -12.16
N THR A 462 -11.55 -1.84 -12.24
CA THR A 462 -12.13 -2.54 -11.08
C THR A 462 -12.17 -4.05 -11.29
N PRO A 463 -12.20 -4.88 -10.21
CA PRO A 463 -12.32 -6.32 -10.33
C PRO A 463 -13.45 -6.78 -11.24
N GLU A 464 -14.62 -6.12 -11.15
CA GLU A 464 -15.80 -6.44 -11.97
C GLU A 464 -15.55 -6.17 -13.44
N LYS A 465 -14.84 -5.08 -13.76
CA LYS A 465 -14.47 -4.75 -15.14
C LYS A 465 -13.36 -5.65 -15.65
N ILE A 466 -12.34 -5.93 -14.83
CA ILE A 466 -11.21 -6.82 -15.18
C ILE A 466 -11.67 -8.24 -15.49
N LYS A 467 -12.70 -8.73 -14.82
CA LYS A 467 -13.34 -10.01 -15.16
C LYS A 467 -13.81 -10.08 -16.62
N ASN A 468 -14.09 -8.93 -17.23
CA ASN A 468 -14.54 -8.83 -18.62
C ASN A 468 -13.37 -8.72 -19.62
N ILE A 469 -12.12 -8.63 -19.17
CA ILE A 469 -10.96 -8.77 -20.07
C ILE A 469 -11.01 -10.16 -20.70
N LYS A 470 -11.19 -10.17 -22.01
CA LYS A 470 -11.39 -11.38 -22.78
C LYS A 470 -10.07 -12.09 -23.02
N ILE A 471 -9.98 -13.34 -22.59
CA ILE A 471 -8.87 -14.25 -22.91
C ILE A 471 -9.43 -15.31 -23.85
N GLU A 472 -8.76 -15.58 -24.96
CA GLU A 472 -9.20 -16.54 -25.96
C GLU A 472 -8.06 -17.46 -26.35
N VAL A 473 -8.39 -18.72 -26.55
CA VAL A 473 -7.47 -19.77 -27.04
C VAL A 473 -7.88 -20.21 -28.45
N LEU A 474 -6.91 -20.44 -29.31
CA LEU A 474 -7.17 -21.00 -30.64
C LEU A 474 -7.18 -22.53 -30.57
N LYS A 475 -8.33 -23.12 -30.78
CA LYS A 475 -8.50 -24.56 -30.81
C LYS A 475 -9.24 -24.99 -32.06
N GLU A 476 -8.69 -25.94 -32.78
CA GLU A 476 -9.27 -26.46 -34.05
C GLU A 476 -9.58 -25.34 -35.08
N GLY A 477 -8.74 -24.28 -35.10
CA GLY A 477 -8.89 -23.15 -36.00
C GLY A 477 -9.97 -22.12 -35.57
N ILE A 478 -10.54 -22.24 -34.39
CA ILE A 478 -11.56 -21.34 -33.83
C ILE A 478 -11.05 -20.70 -32.56
N TRP A 479 -11.15 -19.38 -32.45
CA TRP A 479 -10.89 -18.65 -31.22
C TRP A 479 -12.05 -18.83 -30.24
N MET A 480 -11.77 -19.42 -29.10
CA MET A 480 -12.75 -19.68 -28.05
C MET A 480 -12.42 -18.85 -26.82
N GLU A 481 -13.39 -18.13 -26.30
CA GLU A 481 -13.24 -17.39 -25.06
C GLU A 481 -13.18 -18.34 -23.85
N LEU A 482 -12.20 -18.10 -22.98
CA LEU A 482 -12.06 -18.83 -21.73
C LEU A 482 -13.14 -18.37 -20.74
N LYS A 483 -14.11 -19.23 -20.53
CA LYS A 483 -15.22 -19.05 -19.58
C LYS A 483 -15.48 -20.32 -18.79
N ALA A 484 -15.56 -20.19 -17.49
CA ALA A 484 -16.05 -21.28 -16.64
C ALA A 484 -17.59 -21.36 -16.73
N ASN A 485 -18.12 -22.55 -16.87
CA ASN A 485 -19.54 -22.78 -16.75
C ASN A 485 -19.97 -22.82 -15.27
N THR A 486 -21.26 -22.67 -15.01
CA THR A 486 -21.80 -22.78 -13.65
C THR A 486 -21.47 -24.14 -13.06
N GLY A 487 -20.73 -24.17 -11.94
CA GLY A 487 -20.29 -25.38 -11.26
C GLY A 487 -18.90 -25.89 -11.70
N GLU A 488 -18.23 -25.24 -12.63
CA GLU A 488 -16.84 -25.49 -12.97
C GLU A 488 -15.91 -24.55 -12.19
N ALA A 489 -14.65 -24.97 -12.03
CA ALA A 489 -13.61 -24.10 -11.48
C ALA A 489 -13.37 -22.89 -12.39
N ALA A 490 -13.03 -21.75 -11.81
CA ALA A 490 -12.64 -20.58 -12.56
C ALA A 490 -11.42 -20.88 -13.43
N CYS A 491 -11.41 -20.41 -14.67
CA CYS A 491 -10.24 -20.47 -15.56
C CYS A 491 -9.40 -19.18 -15.48
N LYS A 492 -9.82 -18.18 -14.74
CA LYS A 492 -9.16 -16.90 -14.54
C LYS A 492 -9.37 -16.43 -13.11
N ILE A 493 -8.32 -15.99 -12.44
CA ILE A 493 -8.31 -15.53 -11.05
C ILE A 493 -7.62 -14.18 -10.99
N LEU A 494 -8.12 -13.30 -10.12
CA LEU A 494 -7.49 -12.04 -9.76
C LEU A 494 -6.68 -12.21 -8.49
N VAL A 495 -5.43 -11.78 -8.50
CA VAL A 495 -4.51 -11.74 -7.37
C VAL A 495 -3.80 -10.38 -7.36
N ASP A 496 -3.03 -10.09 -6.34
CA ASP A 496 -2.15 -8.92 -6.35
C ASP A 496 -0.78 -9.23 -7.00
N ASP A 497 0.04 -8.23 -7.17
CA ASP A 497 1.37 -8.33 -7.79
C ASP A 497 2.38 -9.12 -6.94
N THR A 498 2.08 -9.39 -5.68
CA THR A 498 2.93 -10.22 -4.81
C THR A 498 2.82 -11.70 -5.13
N PHE A 499 1.77 -12.11 -5.84
CA PHE A 499 1.65 -13.49 -6.32
C PHE A 499 2.76 -13.80 -7.33
N LYS A 500 3.50 -14.87 -7.07
CA LYS A 500 4.50 -15.39 -8.02
C LYS A 500 3.88 -16.52 -8.83
N PRO A 501 3.92 -16.46 -10.16
CA PRO A 501 3.44 -17.54 -11.00
C PRO A 501 4.05 -18.89 -10.59
N VAL A 502 3.20 -19.90 -10.55
CA VAL A 502 3.62 -21.27 -10.25
C VAL A 502 4.43 -21.79 -11.45
N ILE A 503 5.40 -22.63 -11.17
CA ILE A 503 6.18 -23.26 -12.23
C ILE A 503 5.26 -24.19 -13.03
N GLU A 504 5.40 -24.16 -14.33
CA GLU A 504 4.67 -24.98 -15.31
C GLU A 504 4.57 -26.46 -14.88
N ARG A 505 3.37 -26.99 -15.03
CA ARG A 505 3.01 -28.37 -14.64
C ARG A 505 3.02 -28.64 -13.13
N LYS A 506 2.94 -27.61 -12.32
CA LYS A 506 2.77 -27.75 -10.89
C LYS A 506 1.43 -27.20 -10.47
N ASN A 507 0.60 -28.05 -9.90
CA ASN A 507 -0.71 -27.64 -9.44
C ASN A 507 -0.62 -26.55 -8.37
N ILE A 508 -1.32 -25.44 -8.58
CA ILE A 508 -1.33 -24.28 -7.69
C ILE A 508 -1.73 -24.61 -6.25
N ALA A 509 -2.62 -25.57 -6.05
CA ALA A 509 -3.06 -26.02 -4.72
C ALA A 509 -1.96 -26.77 -3.94
N ASN A 510 -0.97 -27.33 -4.64
CA ASN A 510 0.16 -27.98 -4.00
C ASN A 510 1.22 -26.98 -3.55
N GLU A 511 1.44 -25.95 -4.36
CA GLU A 511 2.39 -24.87 -4.06
C GLU A 511 1.79 -23.86 -3.05
N ASN A 512 0.48 -23.63 -3.11
CA ASN A 512 -0.26 -22.72 -2.24
C ASN A 512 -1.36 -23.49 -1.49
N LYS A 513 -1.03 -24.01 -0.32
CA LYS A 513 -1.91 -24.90 0.45
C LYS A 513 -3.26 -24.27 0.84
N LYS A 514 -3.32 -22.96 0.97
CA LYS A 514 -4.52 -22.20 1.29
C LYS A 514 -5.49 -22.07 0.10
N PHE A 515 -4.99 -22.28 -1.12
CA PHE A 515 -5.79 -22.15 -2.35
C PHE A 515 -7.04 -23.05 -2.33
N THR A 516 -6.93 -24.25 -1.77
CA THR A 516 -8.08 -25.17 -1.67
C THR A 516 -9.22 -24.61 -0.81
N ASN A 517 -8.88 -23.88 0.27
CA ASN A 517 -9.85 -23.25 1.15
C ASN A 517 -10.51 -22.04 0.46
N TYR A 518 -9.71 -21.25 -0.25
CA TYR A 518 -10.21 -20.15 -1.07
C TYR A 518 -11.24 -20.63 -2.09
N VAL A 519 -10.92 -21.67 -2.86
CA VAL A 519 -11.85 -22.23 -3.87
C VAL A 519 -13.14 -22.77 -3.25
N LYS A 520 -13.08 -23.25 -2.01
CA LYS A 520 -14.27 -23.71 -1.27
C LYS A 520 -15.11 -22.58 -0.70
N GLY A 521 -14.69 -21.33 -0.84
CA GLY A 521 -15.36 -20.17 -0.26
C GLY A 521 -15.18 -20.07 1.26
N GLU A 522 -14.15 -20.70 1.80
CA GLU A 522 -13.72 -20.52 3.18
C GLU A 522 -12.90 -19.23 3.26
N PHE A 523 -13.59 -18.11 3.47
CA PHE A 523 -13.09 -16.73 3.33
C PHE A 523 -11.98 -16.30 4.29
N GLN A 524 -11.36 -17.18 5.00
CA GLN A 524 -10.25 -16.82 5.91
C GLN A 524 -8.91 -16.57 5.19
N ASP A 525 -8.84 -16.75 3.88
CA ASP A 525 -7.59 -16.71 3.12
C ASP A 525 -7.74 -16.04 1.74
N ASP A 526 -8.25 -14.79 1.70
CA ASP A 526 -8.28 -13.99 0.46
C ASP A 526 -6.87 -13.74 -0.12
N PHE A 527 -5.83 -13.87 0.70
CA PHE A 527 -4.43 -13.93 0.29
C PHE A 527 -3.88 -15.35 0.42
N TRP A 528 -4.57 -16.29 -0.20
CA TRP A 528 -4.15 -17.69 -0.20
C TRP A 528 -2.72 -17.92 -0.74
N TRP A 529 -2.17 -16.95 -1.45
CA TRP A 529 -0.81 -16.98 -2.01
C TRP A 529 0.29 -16.41 -1.08
N LYS A 530 -0.08 -15.84 0.06
CA LYS A 530 0.87 -15.27 1.06
C LYS A 530 1.23 -16.22 2.19
#